data_8e1e0e3dd9d732cbdcf0913c81726f05
#
_entry.id   8e1e0e3dd9d732cbdcf0913c81726f05
#
_cell.length_a   1.000
_cell.length_b   1.000
_cell.length_c   1.000
_cell.angle_alpha   90.00
_cell.angle_beta   90.00
_cell.angle_gamma   90.00
#
_symmetry.space_group_name_H-M   'P 1'
#
loop_
_entity.id
_entity.type
_entity.pdbx_description
1 polymer ?
#
loop_
_entity_poly.entity_id
_entity_poly.type
_entity_poly.pdbx_seq_one_letter_code
_entity_poly.pdbx_strand_id
1 'polypeptide(L)'
;MKRKPTKLYLQMGSTLMEVLISMLVLAFGLLGMAGMQSVSLRNNQSAFYRTQATTLTADMIERMRANKIGVEDGDYDDVAGAATASCFLVAGCTPGEMADQDVLDWTAMVAAALPGGDSVLCIDATGDDGTAAANACDGAGNVYAIKIWWDDNRDGVAEQRYVTTWQPL
;
A
#
# COMPACT_ATOMS: atom_id res chain seq x y z
N MET A 1 -79.53 -3.76 27.28
CA MET A 1 -78.31 -3.92 26.49
C MET A 1 -77.81 -2.56 26.03
N LYS A 2 -76.75 -2.02 26.62
CA LYS A 2 -76.12 -0.72 26.23
C LYS A 2 -75.05 -0.98 25.18
N ARG A 3 -75.27 -0.49 23.95
CA ARG A 3 -74.26 -0.53 22.89
C ARG A 3 -73.13 0.50 23.19
N LYS A 4 -71.89 0.06 23.29
CA LYS A 4 -70.74 0.93 23.40
C LYS A 4 -70.56 1.68 22.06
N PRO A 5 -70.20 2.99 22.06
CA PRO A 5 -69.89 3.72 20.85
C PRO A 5 -68.53 3.28 20.35
N THR A 6 -68.46 2.81 19.11
CA THR A 6 -67.24 2.61 18.37
C THR A 6 -66.59 3.96 18.06
N LYS A 7 -65.37 4.22 18.60
CA LYS A 7 -64.55 5.38 18.22
C LYS A 7 -64.10 5.18 16.77
N LEU A 8 -64.65 5.95 15.86
CA LEU A 8 -64.15 6.12 14.51
C LEU A 8 -62.83 6.90 14.63
N TYR A 9 -61.70 6.22 14.39
CA TYR A 9 -60.39 6.87 14.19
C TYR A 9 -60.46 7.54 12.82
N LEU A 10 -60.54 8.88 12.79
CA LEU A 10 -60.32 9.66 11.58
C LEU A 10 -58.92 9.36 11.07
N GLN A 11 -58.82 8.69 9.93
CA GLN A 11 -57.60 8.51 9.19
C GLN A 11 -57.22 9.89 8.65
N MET A 12 -56.27 10.56 9.30
CA MET A 12 -55.66 11.78 8.77
C MET A 12 -54.82 11.35 7.54
N GLY A 13 -55.27 11.73 6.35
CA GLY A 13 -54.54 11.53 5.12
C GLY A 13 -53.24 12.33 5.18
N SER A 14 -52.12 11.65 4.97
CA SER A 14 -50.82 12.31 4.79
C SER A 14 -50.91 13.34 3.67
N THR A 15 -50.59 14.62 3.94
CA THR A 15 -50.67 15.67 2.94
C THR A 15 -49.54 15.47 1.92
N LEU A 16 -49.82 15.81 0.65
CA LEU A 16 -48.81 15.71 -0.43
C LEU A 16 -47.50 16.45 -0.07
N MET A 17 -47.61 17.51 0.72
CA MET A 17 -46.48 18.27 1.25
C MET A 17 -45.61 17.47 2.23
N GLU A 18 -46.22 16.66 3.10
CA GLU A 18 -45.52 15.81 4.08
C GLU A 18 -44.71 14.71 3.39
N VAL A 19 -45.26 14.12 2.32
CA VAL A 19 -44.55 13.14 1.51
C VAL A 19 -43.38 13.77 0.79
N LEU A 20 -43.56 14.97 0.22
CA LEU A 20 -42.47 15.70 -0.44
C LEU A 20 -41.32 16.03 0.53
N ILE A 21 -41.65 16.54 1.72
CA ILE A 21 -40.62 16.85 2.74
C ILE A 21 -39.93 15.58 3.22
N SER A 22 -40.65 14.50 3.42
CA SER A 22 -40.09 13.22 3.83
C SER A 22 -39.11 12.66 2.78
N MET A 23 -39.48 12.72 1.49
CA MET A 23 -38.60 12.30 0.39
C MET A 23 -37.33 13.18 0.32
N LEU A 24 -37.44 14.49 0.52
CA LEU A 24 -36.36 15.43 0.49
C LEU A 24 -35.37 15.15 1.63
N VAL A 25 -35.82 14.95 2.85
CA VAL A 25 -34.99 14.60 4.01
C VAL A 25 -34.28 13.26 3.78
N LEU A 26 -34.99 12.27 3.26
CA LEU A 26 -34.45 10.96 2.95
C LEU A 26 -33.36 11.05 1.87
N ALA A 27 -33.57 11.87 0.82
CA ALA A 27 -32.59 12.09 -0.23
C ALA A 27 -31.28 12.69 0.31
N PHE A 28 -31.35 13.71 1.16
CA PHE A 28 -30.16 14.29 1.81
C PHE A 28 -29.44 13.29 2.73
N GLY A 29 -30.19 12.48 3.46
CA GLY A 29 -29.63 11.42 4.31
C GLY A 29 -28.85 10.38 3.49
N LEU A 30 -29.41 9.93 2.37
CA LEU A 30 -28.75 8.97 1.48
C LEU A 30 -27.50 9.56 0.80
N LEU A 31 -27.53 10.83 0.37
CA LEU A 31 -26.37 11.50 -0.19
C LEU A 31 -25.22 11.63 0.83
N GLY A 32 -25.54 11.96 2.08
CA GLY A 32 -24.55 11.99 3.16
C GLY A 32 -23.91 10.63 3.42
N MET A 33 -24.71 9.56 3.43
CA MET A 33 -24.21 8.19 3.59
C MET A 33 -23.31 7.78 2.41
N ALA A 34 -23.69 8.09 1.18
CA ALA A 34 -22.88 7.81 -0.02
C ALA A 34 -21.52 8.53 0.04
N GLY A 35 -21.49 9.77 0.52
CA GLY A 35 -20.23 10.50 0.73
C GLY A 35 -19.30 9.83 1.74
N MET A 36 -19.82 9.40 2.89
CA MET A 36 -19.02 8.67 3.89
C MET A 36 -18.50 7.32 3.36
N GLN A 37 -19.30 6.59 2.57
CA GLN A 37 -18.87 5.35 1.96
C GLN A 37 -17.68 5.56 1.00
N SER A 38 -17.73 6.64 0.19
CA SER A 38 -16.62 6.97 -0.72
C SER A 38 -15.32 7.25 0.04
N VAL A 39 -15.35 8.02 1.12
CA VAL A 39 -14.17 8.28 1.97
C VAL A 39 -13.66 7.00 2.62
N SER A 40 -14.58 6.17 3.15
CA SER A 40 -14.21 4.89 3.77
C SER A 40 -13.48 3.96 2.78
N LEU A 41 -13.96 3.87 1.53
CA LEU A 41 -13.31 3.06 0.50
C LEU A 41 -11.90 3.53 0.18
N ARG A 42 -11.69 4.85 0.07
CA ARG A 42 -10.34 5.41 -0.15
C ARG A 42 -9.40 5.08 1.00
N ASN A 43 -9.86 5.26 2.24
CA ASN A 43 -9.04 4.96 3.42
C ASN A 43 -8.69 3.45 3.51
N ASN A 44 -9.62 2.58 3.14
CA ASN A 44 -9.37 1.14 3.09
C ASN A 44 -8.34 0.78 2.00
N GLN A 45 -8.40 1.44 0.83
CA GLN A 45 -7.40 1.26 -0.22
C GLN A 45 -6.01 1.70 0.23
N SER A 46 -5.88 2.88 0.85
CA SER A 46 -4.60 3.37 1.39
C SER A 46 -4.03 2.40 2.44
N ALA A 47 -4.86 1.92 3.36
CA ALA A 47 -4.45 0.91 4.34
C ALA A 47 -3.99 -0.41 3.69
N PHE A 48 -4.66 -0.83 2.62
CA PHE A 48 -4.29 -2.01 1.85
C PHE A 48 -2.90 -1.84 1.21
N TYR A 49 -2.62 -0.72 0.55
CA TYR A 49 -1.31 -0.48 -0.06
C TYR A 49 -0.19 -0.44 0.98
N ARG A 50 -0.42 0.16 2.14
CA ARG A 50 0.55 0.12 3.26
C ARG A 50 0.83 -1.31 3.74
N THR A 51 -0.19 -2.14 3.82
CA THR A 51 -0.02 -3.56 4.18
C THR A 51 0.79 -4.31 3.10
N GLN A 52 0.54 -4.03 1.82
CA GLN A 52 1.31 -4.59 0.72
C GLN A 52 2.78 -4.16 0.80
N ALA A 53 3.06 -2.87 1.01
CA ALA A 53 4.42 -2.37 1.17
C ALA A 53 5.16 -3.06 2.33
N THR A 54 4.50 -3.22 3.49
CA THR A 54 5.06 -3.95 4.63
C THR A 54 5.39 -5.40 4.29
N THR A 55 4.51 -6.08 3.56
CA THR A 55 4.71 -7.48 3.17
C THR A 55 5.87 -7.62 2.17
N LEU A 56 5.95 -6.72 1.19
CA LEU A 56 7.03 -6.70 0.20
C LEU A 56 8.38 -6.41 0.85
N THR A 57 8.41 -5.51 1.84
CA THR A 57 9.63 -5.24 2.62
C THR A 57 10.08 -6.45 3.42
N ALA A 58 9.14 -7.17 4.05
CA ALA A 58 9.45 -8.38 4.78
C ALA A 58 10.00 -9.49 3.84
N ASP A 59 9.43 -9.63 2.64
CA ASP A 59 9.92 -10.57 1.62
C ASP A 59 11.38 -10.25 1.24
N MET A 60 11.71 -8.97 0.99
CA MET A 60 13.08 -8.58 0.67
C MET A 60 14.06 -8.87 1.81
N ILE A 61 13.67 -8.59 3.04
CA ILE A 61 14.50 -8.90 4.22
C ILE A 61 14.78 -10.42 4.32
N GLU A 62 13.79 -11.26 4.05
CA GLU A 62 13.98 -12.71 4.10
C GLU A 62 14.89 -13.21 2.95
N ARG A 63 14.82 -12.62 1.75
CA ARG A 63 15.74 -12.90 0.65
C ARG A 63 17.18 -12.53 1.03
N MET A 64 17.38 -11.34 1.60
CA MET A 64 18.68 -10.90 2.09
C MET A 64 19.23 -11.82 3.19
N ARG A 65 18.37 -12.30 4.10
CA ARG A 65 18.77 -13.27 5.14
C ARG A 65 19.19 -14.61 4.55
N ALA A 66 18.54 -15.04 3.48
CA ALA A 66 18.91 -16.27 2.78
C ALA A 66 20.24 -16.16 2.04
N ASN A 67 20.59 -14.97 1.55
CA ASN A 67 21.84 -14.67 0.84
C ASN A 67 22.81 -13.84 1.71
N LYS A 68 23.18 -14.38 2.85
CA LYS A 68 24.04 -13.69 3.82
C LYS A 68 25.37 -13.21 3.24
N ILE A 69 26.01 -13.99 2.36
CA ILE A 69 27.27 -13.65 1.73
C ILE A 69 27.10 -12.41 0.85
N GLY A 70 26.09 -12.36 0.00
CA GLY A 70 25.81 -11.17 -0.82
C GLY A 70 25.52 -9.92 0.01
N VAL A 71 24.91 -10.06 1.19
CA VAL A 71 24.72 -8.93 2.13
C VAL A 71 26.05 -8.47 2.73
N GLU A 72 26.93 -9.39 3.15
CA GLU A 72 28.25 -9.09 3.72
C GLU A 72 29.19 -8.45 2.67
N ASP A 73 29.07 -8.87 1.41
CA ASP A 73 29.86 -8.34 0.29
C ASP A 73 29.31 -7.00 -0.25
N GLY A 74 28.12 -6.58 0.19
CA GLY A 74 27.47 -5.33 -0.25
C GLY A 74 26.74 -5.44 -1.59
N ASP A 75 26.47 -6.64 -2.07
CA ASP A 75 25.86 -6.90 -3.40
C ASP A 75 24.41 -6.40 -3.51
N TYR A 76 23.79 -5.97 -2.42
CA TYR A 76 22.44 -5.39 -2.38
C TYR A 76 22.42 -3.86 -2.30
N ASP A 77 23.59 -3.18 -2.33
CA ASP A 77 23.68 -1.73 -2.16
C ASP A 77 23.44 -0.98 -3.47
N ASP A 78 22.29 -0.29 -3.57
CA ASP A 78 21.84 0.56 -4.69
C ASP A 78 21.94 -0.12 -6.07
N VAL A 79 21.66 -1.41 -6.12
CA VAL A 79 21.67 -2.16 -7.38
C VAL A 79 20.32 -2.08 -8.08
N ALA A 80 20.35 -1.96 -9.41
CA ALA A 80 19.14 -1.94 -10.22
C ALA A 80 18.49 -3.33 -10.38
N GLY A 81 19.23 -4.37 -10.00
CA GLY A 81 18.88 -5.76 -10.26
C GLY A 81 19.04 -6.16 -11.73
N ALA A 82 19.41 -7.40 -11.98
CA ALA A 82 19.56 -7.92 -13.32
C ALA A 82 19.06 -9.37 -13.41
N ALA A 83 18.51 -9.72 -14.57
CA ALA A 83 18.08 -11.09 -14.82
C ALA A 83 19.29 -12.02 -14.94
N THR A 84 19.36 -13.00 -14.04
CA THR A 84 20.51 -13.92 -13.96
C THR A 84 20.06 -15.35 -14.25
N ALA A 85 20.32 -15.78 -15.49
CA ALA A 85 19.90 -17.11 -15.96
C ALA A 85 20.53 -18.28 -15.15
N SER A 86 21.73 -18.08 -14.59
CA SER A 86 22.45 -19.08 -13.78
C SER A 86 21.66 -19.45 -12.52
N CYS A 87 20.88 -18.57 -11.93
CA CYS A 87 20.06 -18.81 -10.74
C CYS A 87 18.96 -19.86 -10.98
N PHE A 88 18.58 -20.09 -12.23
CA PHE A 88 17.58 -21.10 -12.60
C PHE A 88 18.16 -22.43 -13.09
N LEU A 89 19.50 -22.56 -13.05
CA LEU A 89 20.18 -23.78 -13.44
C LEU A 89 20.55 -24.64 -12.21
N VAL A 90 20.79 -25.92 -12.44
CA VAL A 90 21.20 -26.87 -11.39
C VAL A 90 22.52 -26.47 -10.71
N ALA A 91 23.39 -25.80 -11.43
CA ALA A 91 24.66 -25.30 -10.89
C ALA A 91 24.48 -24.16 -9.88
N GLY A 92 23.34 -23.49 -9.93
CA GLY A 92 23.06 -22.29 -9.11
C GLY A 92 23.81 -21.05 -9.59
N CYS A 93 23.65 -19.95 -8.84
CA CYS A 93 24.33 -18.67 -9.10
C CYS A 93 25.20 -18.27 -7.93
N THR A 94 26.09 -17.30 -8.17
CA THR A 94 26.89 -16.66 -7.12
C THR A 94 26.02 -15.81 -6.20
N PRO A 95 26.47 -15.45 -4.98
CA PRO A 95 25.74 -14.57 -4.08
C PRO A 95 25.37 -13.20 -4.71
N GLY A 96 26.29 -12.59 -5.48
CA GLY A 96 26.01 -11.34 -6.18
C GLY A 96 24.98 -11.50 -7.30
N GLU A 97 25.08 -12.57 -8.10
CA GLU A 97 24.06 -12.88 -9.11
C GLU A 97 22.68 -13.16 -8.48
N MET A 98 22.63 -13.76 -7.28
CA MET A 98 21.41 -13.95 -6.51
C MET A 98 20.84 -12.61 -6.04
N ALA A 99 21.67 -11.69 -5.57
CA ALA A 99 21.25 -10.35 -5.17
C ALA A 99 20.64 -9.57 -6.35
N ASP A 100 21.28 -9.61 -7.52
CA ASP A 100 20.77 -9.01 -8.75
C ASP A 100 19.37 -9.55 -9.12
N GLN A 101 19.21 -10.87 -9.09
CA GLN A 101 17.92 -11.50 -9.40
C GLN A 101 16.86 -11.17 -8.35
N ASP A 102 17.20 -11.19 -7.06
CA ASP A 102 16.32 -10.85 -5.96
C ASP A 102 15.78 -9.42 -6.08
N VAL A 103 16.67 -8.45 -6.33
CA VAL A 103 16.28 -7.04 -6.48
C VAL A 103 15.42 -6.86 -7.73
N LEU A 104 15.75 -7.49 -8.86
CA LEU A 104 14.94 -7.44 -10.07
C LEU A 104 13.51 -7.95 -9.81
N ASP A 105 13.38 -9.14 -9.22
CA ASP A 105 12.07 -9.76 -8.95
C ASP A 105 11.27 -8.93 -7.96
N TRP A 106 11.93 -8.42 -6.92
CA TRP A 106 11.29 -7.62 -5.89
C TRP A 106 10.79 -6.27 -6.43
N THR A 107 11.61 -5.54 -7.19
CA THR A 107 11.18 -4.27 -7.81
C THR A 107 10.02 -4.47 -8.77
N ALA A 108 10.03 -5.57 -9.53
CA ALA A 108 8.89 -5.94 -10.39
C ALA A 108 7.62 -6.23 -9.57
N MET A 109 7.73 -6.91 -8.42
CA MET A 109 6.59 -7.15 -7.53
C MET A 109 6.05 -5.85 -6.92
N VAL A 110 6.92 -4.90 -6.52
CA VAL A 110 6.52 -3.59 -6.02
C VAL A 110 5.74 -2.83 -7.09
N ALA A 111 6.27 -2.76 -8.32
CA ALA A 111 5.62 -2.07 -9.44
C ALA A 111 4.27 -2.70 -9.83
N ALA A 112 4.12 -4.01 -9.67
CA ALA A 112 2.86 -4.71 -9.96
C ALA A 112 1.82 -4.59 -8.85
N ALA A 113 2.24 -4.49 -7.58
CA ALA A 113 1.34 -4.49 -6.43
C ALA A 113 0.86 -3.10 -6.02
N LEU A 114 1.64 -2.06 -6.29
CA LEU A 114 1.39 -0.68 -5.87
C LEU A 114 1.21 0.24 -7.07
N PRO A 115 0.22 1.16 -7.07
CA PRO A 115 0.03 2.09 -8.18
C PRO A 115 1.22 3.05 -8.27
N GLY A 116 1.85 3.12 -9.45
CA GLY A 116 3.08 3.90 -9.63
C GLY A 116 4.21 3.47 -8.69
N GLY A 117 4.21 2.20 -8.28
CA GLY A 117 5.16 1.66 -7.31
C GLY A 117 6.60 1.78 -7.78
N ASP A 118 7.44 2.36 -6.95
CA ASP A 118 8.89 2.48 -7.12
C ASP A 118 9.60 2.07 -5.83
N SER A 119 10.83 1.60 -5.95
CA SER A 119 11.54 1.09 -4.79
C SER A 119 13.04 1.10 -4.96
N VAL A 120 13.75 1.23 -3.85
CA VAL A 120 15.19 1.09 -3.78
C VAL A 120 15.59 0.35 -2.50
N LEU A 121 16.68 -0.37 -2.60
CA LEU A 121 17.38 -1.01 -1.50
C LEU A 121 18.83 -0.50 -1.52
N CYS A 122 19.26 0.12 -0.44
CA CYS A 122 20.61 0.69 -0.37
C CYS A 122 21.14 0.78 1.07
N ILE A 123 22.44 0.92 1.22
CA ILE A 123 23.05 1.30 2.49
C ILE A 123 22.81 2.79 2.70
N ASP A 124 22.24 3.18 3.84
CA ASP A 124 21.88 4.56 4.11
C ASP A 124 21.85 4.85 5.61
N ALA A 125 22.66 5.82 6.04
CA ALA A 125 22.72 6.25 7.43
C ALA A 125 21.51 7.06 7.86
N THR A 126 20.79 7.67 6.90
CA THR A 126 19.62 8.55 7.12
C THR A 126 18.34 8.00 6.49
N GLY A 127 18.15 6.72 6.48
CA GLY A 127 17.14 5.96 5.71
C GLY A 127 15.73 6.54 5.58
N ASP A 128 15.35 7.55 6.36
CA ASP A 128 14.02 8.19 6.32
C ASP A 128 13.98 9.46 5.46
N ASP A 129 14.73 9.52 4.39
CA ASP A 129 14.75 10.65 3.45
C ASP A 129 14.56 10.22 1.99
N GLY A 130 14.64 11.17 1.06
CA GLY A 130 14.49 10.91 -0.37
C GLY A 130 13.05 10.84 -0.87
N THR A 131 12.95 10.75 -2.19
CA THR A 131 11.73 10.61 -2.98
C THR A 131 11.91 9.54 -4.04
N ALA A 132 10.86 9.09 -4.71
CA ALA A 132 10.96 8.17 -5.83
C ALA A 132 11.91 8.67 -6.95
N ALA A 133 11.95 10.00 -7.21
CA ALA A 133 12.83 10.58 -8.23
C ALA A 133 14.27 10.81 -7.75
N ALA A 134 14.52 10.84 -6.43
CA ALA A 134 15.83 11.06 -5.82
C ALA A 134 15.87 10.31 -4.49
N ASN A 135 16.32 9.08 -4.51
CA ASN A 135 16.21 8.10 -3.41
C ASN A 135 17.03 8.48 -2.16
N ALA A 136 18.00 9.42 -2.29
CA ALA A 136 18.87 9.92 -1.22
C ALA A 136 19.66 8.81 -0.50
N CYS A 137 20.08 7.78 -1.20
CA CYS A 137 20.98 6.77 -0.68
C CYS A 137 22.40 7.35 -0.55
N ASP A 138 22.98 7.36 0.64
CA ASP A 138 24.29 7.96 0.90
C ASP A 138 25.45 6.94 0.91
N GLY A 139 25.16 5.65 0.88
CA GLY A 139 26.14 4.56 0.94
C GLY A 139 26.94 4.52 2.25
N ALA A 140 26.46 5.22 3.29
CA ALA A 140 27.19 5.35 4.55
C ALA A 140 26.59 4.47 5.65
N GLY A 141 27.44 3.95 6.50
CA GLY A 141 27.02 3.11 7.62
C GLY A 141 27.00 1.61 7.29
N ASN A 142 26.20 0.87 8.03
CA ASN A 142 26.05 -0.59 7.91
C ASN A 142 24.59 -1.02 7.99
N VAL A 143 23.68 -0.11 7.70
CA VAL A 143 22.23 -0.33 7.76
C VAL A 143 21.67 -0.25 6.35
N TYR A 144 20.95 -1.28 5.94
CA TYR A 144 20.20 -1.25 4.70
C TYR A 144 18.88 -0.52 4.91
N ALA A 145 18.58 0.45 4.05
CA ALA A 145 17.28 1.09 3.94
C ALA A 145 16.51 0.49 2.78
N ILE A 146 15.31 0.00 3.05
CA ILE A 146 14.38 -0.50 2.05
C ILE A 146 13.31 0.57 1.92
N LYS A 147 13.30 1.28 0.80
CA LYS A 147 12.41 2.41 0.53
C LYS A 147 11.43 2.02 -0.58
N ILE A 148 10.13 2.19 -0.33
CA ILE A 148 9.06 1.93 -1.29
C ILE A 148 8.20 3.19 -1.39
N TRP A 149 7.92 3.63 -2.60
CA TRP A 149 7.03 4.74 -2.90
C TRP A 149 5.85 4.27 -3.73
N TRP A 150 4.71 4.93 -3.60
CA TRP A 150 3.53 4.69 -4.44
C TRP A 150 2.63 5.91 -4.54
N ASP A 151 1.80 5.92 -5.56
CA ASP A 151 0.78 6.94 -5.82
C ASP A 151 -0.57 6.49 -5.21
N ASP A 152 -0.87 6.96 -3.99
CA ASP A 152 -2.06 6.56 -3.24
C ASP A 152 -3.35 7.20 -3.79
N ASN A 153 -3.23 8.42 -4.33
CA ASN A 153 -4.35 9.22 -4.83
C ASN A 153 -4.56 9.10 -6.35
N ARG A 154 -3.63 8.45 -7.06
CA ARG A 154 -3.62 8.23 -8.51
C ARG A 154 -3.56 9.51 -9.33
N ASP A 155 -2.80 10.49 -8.87
CA ASP A 155 -2.52 11.73 -9.60
C ASP A 155 -1.26 11.65 -10.51
N GLY A 156 -0.57 10.52 -10.47
CA GLY A 156 0.66 10.28 -11.24
C GLY A 156 1.93 10.60 -10.48
N VAL A 157 1.84 10.92 -9.18
CA VAL A 157 2.99 11.23 -8.33
C VAL A 157 3.08 10.23 -7.17
N ALA A 158 4.19 9.53 -7.04
CA ALA A 158 4.44 8.60 -5.93
C ALA A 158 4.84 9.37 -4.67
N GLU A 159 3.84 9.89 -3.95
CA GLU A 159 4.04 10.72 -2.74
C GLU A 159 4.10 9.91 -1.44
N GLN A 160 3.42 8.76 -1.40
CA GLN A 160 3.44 7.92 -0.21
C GLN A 160 4.73 7.15 -0.14
N ARG A 161 5.27 7.05 1.06
CA ARG A 161 6.54 6.35 1.33
C ARG A 161 6.38 5.38 2.49
N TYR A 162 6.96 4.21 2.33
CA TYR A 162 7.23 3.27 3.41
C TYR A 162 8.72 2.99 3.44
N VAL A 163 9.33 3.17 4.59
CA VAL A 163 10.77 2.91 4.79
C VAL A 163 10.94 1.98 5.97
N THR A 164 11.81 1.00 5.79
CA THR A 164 12.27 0.12 6.87
C THR A 164 13.78 0.02 6.80
N THR A 165 14.43 0.15 7.92
CA THR A 165 15.86 -0.10 8.05
C THR A 165 16.10 -1.50 8.61
N TRP A 166 17.09 -2.18 8.06
CA TRP A 166 17.50 -3.51 8.51
C TRP A 166 19.03 -3.57 8.65
N GLN A 167 19.48 -4.06 9.78
CA GLN A 167 20.92 -4.25 10.04
C GLN A 167 21.24 -5.74 10.00
N PRO A 168 22.21 -6.16 9.17
CA PRO A 168 22.73 -7.53 9.19
C PRO A 168 23.35 -7.86 10.57
N LEU A 169 23.15 -9.08 11.03
CA LEU A 169 23.71 -9.60 12.29
C LEU A 169 25.10 -10.20 12.06
#